data_e1ae5fd409ab283014aa6c67286c4262
#
_entry.id   e1ae5fd409ab283014aa6c67286c4262
#
_cell.length_a   1.000
_cell.length_b   1.000
_cell.length_c   1.000
_cell.angle_alpha   90.00
_cell.angle_beta   90.00
_cell.angle_gamma   90.00
#
_symmetry.space_group_name_H-M   'P 1'
#
loop_
_entity.id
_entity.type
_entity.pdbx_description
1 polymer ?
#
loop_
_entity_poly.entity_id
_entity_poly.type
_entity_poly.pdbx_seq_one_letter_code
_entity_poly.pdbx_strand_id
1 'polypeptide(L)'
;MSEPHALSGAQVASLLRASADEIAAEVEAMSDGLACWHPAQAEWCVKECLGHLIEAERRGFAGRIRFLLEHDDSPALTSWDQVAVAQARGDCTADATTLLGEFREQRATSVALIASILPDDLARRGEHPQVGRLTVGEILAEWVHHDRNHLKQMLTNVQAFAWHQMGNAQKFSLPH
;
A
#
# COMPACT_ATOMS: atom_id res chain seq x y z
N MET A 1 -12.15 21.35 18.16
CA MET A 1 -11.19 20.37 17.60
C MET A 1 -10.34 21.16 16.61
N SER A 2 -9.01 21.18 16.78
CA SER A 2 -8.10 21.79 15.80
C SER A 2 -8.13 21.00 14.50
N GLU A 3 -8.13 21.67 13.36
CA GLU A 3 -7.98 20.99 12.08
C GLU A 3 -6.65 20.23 12.04
N PRO A 4 -6.62 19.03 11.44
CA PRO A 4 -5.38 18.30 11.30
C PRO A 4 -4.41 19.09 10.42
N HIS A 5 -3.18 19.27 10.88
CA HIS A 5 -2.13 19.88 10.08
C HIS A 5 -1.73 18.93 8.94
N ALA A 6 -1.36 19.49 7.79
CA ALA A 6 -0.85 18.71 6.66
C ALA A 6 0.40 17.92 7.06
N LEU A 7 0.50 16.68 6.57
CA LEU A 7 1.66 15.81 6.79
C LEU A 7 2.87 16.36 6.02
N SER A 8 4.01 16.49 6.70
CA SER A 8 5.28 16.77 6.02
C SER A 8 5.84 15.51 5.34
N GLY A 9 6.69 15.68 4.33
CA GLY A 9 7.40 14.56 3.70
C GLY A 9 8.14 13.68 4.72
N ALA A 10 8.81 14.27 5.71
CA ALA A 10 9.49 13.55 6.77
C ALA A 10 8.55 12.68 7.64
N GLN A 11 7.36 13.21 7.96
CA GLN A 11 6.34 12.46 8.70
C GLN A 11 5.80 11.29 7.87
N VAL A 12 5.50 11.53 6.58
CA VAL A 12 5.04 10.48 5.65
C VAL A 12 6.11 9.41 5.51
N ALA A 13 7.38 9.78 5.27
CA ALA A 13 8.48 8.83 5.18
C ALA A 13 8.60 7.94 6.42
N SER A 14 8.41 8.51 7.62
CA SER A 14 8.41 7.74 8.88
C SER A 14 7.22 6.79 9.00
N LEU A 15 6.02 7.23 8.59
CA LEU A 15 4.81 6.41 8.60
C LEU A 15 4.89 5.25 7.60
N LEU A 16 5.48 5.48 6.41
CA LEU A 16 5.66 4.44 5.39
C LEU A 16 6.74 3.42 5.78
N ARG A 17 7.78 3.83 6.53
CA ARG A 17 8.72 2.87 7.13
C ARG A 17 8.01 1.98 8.15
N ALA A 18 7.25 2.57 9.05
CA ALA A 18 6.52 1.81 10.07
C ALA A 18 5.55 0.80 9.44
N SER A 19 4.77 1.19 8.42
CA SER A 19 3.90 0.23 7.73
C SER A 19 4.68 -0.87 7.00
N ALA A 20 5.85 -0.54 6.44
CA ALA A 20 6.68 -1.56 5.78
C ALA A 20 7.23 -2.58 6.77
N ASP A 21 7.65 -2.14 7.95
CA ASP A 21 8.15 -3.02 9.01
C ASP A 21 7.02 -3.94 9.53
N GLU A 22 5.81 -3.40 9.73
CA GLU A 22 4.63 -4.17 10.15
C GLU A 22 4.22 -5.19 9.08
N ILE A 23 4.12 -4.78 7.80
CA ILE A 23 3.82 -5.67 6.68
C ILE A 23 4.85 -6.79 6.57
N ALA A 24 6.14 -6.45 6.69
CA ALA A 24 7.22 -7.42 6.61
C ALA A 24 7.14 -8.45 7.75
N ALA A 25 6.91 -8.00 8.98
CA ALA A 25 6.78 -8.88 10.14
C ALA A 25 5.61 -9.86 9.99
N GLU A 26 4.46 -9.38 9.50
CA GLU A 26 3.29 -10.24 9.23
C GLU A 26 3.58 -11.28 8.15
N VAL A 27 4.15 -10.86 7.00
CA VAL A 27 4.46 -11.78 5.90
C VAL A 27 5.49 -12.83 6.30
N GLU A 28 6.54 -12.45 7.04
CA GLU A 28 7.60 -13.36 7.53
C GLU A 28 7.08 -14.38 8.56
N ALA A 29 6.02 -14.05 9.29
CA ALA A 29 5.39 -14.94 10.25
C ALA A 29 4.47 -15.99 9.62
N MET A 30 4.10 -15.81 8.34
CA MET A 30 3.13 -16.67 7.65
C MET A 30 3.81 -17.88 7.00
N SER A 31 3.12 -19.03 7.04
CA SER A 31 3.42 -20.12 6.11
C SER A 31 2.96 -19.75 4.69
N ASP A 32 3.56 -20.39 3.68
CA ASP A 32 3.15 -20.17 2.28
C ASP A 32 1.66 -20.44 2.05
N GLY A 33 1.11 -21.48 2.69
CA GLY A 33 -0.31 -21.81 2.61
C GLY A 33 -1.22 -20.72 3.22
N LEU A 34 -0.80 -20.03 4.28
CA LEU A 34 -1.54 -18.91 4.84
C LEU A 34 -1.42 -17.66 3.94
N ALA A 35 -0.22 -17.35 3.48
CA ALA A 35 0.03 -16.19 2.63
C ALA A 35 -0.69 -16.26 1.27
N CYS A 36 -0.96 -17.47 0.77
CA CYS A 36 -1.67 -17.73 -0.50
C CYS A 36 -3.18 -18.01 -0.31
N TRP A 37 -3.66 -18.06 0.94
CA TRP A 37 -5.07 -18.36 1.22
C TRP A 37 -5.97 -17.13 0.92
N HIS A 38 -7.08 -17.39 0.18
CA HIS A 38 -8.08 -16.39 -0.15
C HIS A 38 -9.25 -16.46 0.82
N PRO A 39 -9.64 -15.36 1.50
CA PRO A 39 -10.75 -15.38 2.44
C PRO A 39 -12.11 -15.61 1.78
N ALA A 40 -12.26 -15.19 0.51
CA ALA A 40 -13.42 -15.47 -0.33
C ALA A 40 -13.05 -15.45 -1.81
N GLN A 41 -13.99 -15.90 -2.67
CA GLN A 41 -13.82 -15.79 -4.11
C GLN A 41 -13.69 -14.33 -4.52
N ALA A 42 -12.71 -13.99 -5.33
CA ALA A 42 -12.34 -12.65 -5.77
C ALA A 42 -11.76 -11.71 -4.69
N GLU A 43 -11.52 -12.19 -3.47
CA GLU A 43 -10.73 -11.47 -2.47
C GLU A 43 -9.24 -11.81 -2.65
N TRP A 44 -8.38 -10.84 -2.47
CA TRP A 44 -6.93 -11.03 -2.59
C TRP A 44 -6.35 -11.79 -1.39
N CYS A 45 -5.43 -12.70 -1.66
CA CYS A 45 -4.56 -13.27 -0.64
C CYS A 45 -3.47 -12.26 -0.22
N VAL A 46 -2.72 -12.58 0.82
CA VAL A 46 -1.67 -11.67 1.35
C VAL A 46 -0.58 -11.39 0.31
N LYS A 47 -0.17 -12.38 -0.49
CA LYS A 47 0.83 -12.20 -1.55
C LYS A 47 0.33 -11.26 -2.66
N GLU A 48 -0.94 -11.34 -3.04
CA GLU A 48 -1.55 -10.43 -4.02
C GLU A 48 -1.68 -9.00 -3.47
N CYS A 49 -2.02 -8.86 -2.19
CA CYS A 49 -1.98 -7.55 -1.51
C CYS A 49 -0.55 -6.95 -1.55
N LEU A 50 0.47 -7.76 -1.29
CA LEU A 50 1.87 -7.31 -1.32
C LEU A 50 2.29 -6.88 -2.74
N GLY A 51 1.95 -7.66 -3.76
CA GLY A 51 2.19 -7.31 -5.17
C GLY A 51 1.46 -6.05 -5.60
N HIS A 52 0.22 -5.85 -5.12
CA HIS A 52 -0.51 -4.61 -5.34
C HIS A 52 0.18 -3.41 -4.69
N LEU A 53 0.67 -3.53 -3.46
CA LEU A 53 1.44 -2.45 -2.81
C LEU A 53 2.68 -2.07 -3.62
N ILE A 54 3.43 -3.04 -4.15
CA ILE A 54 4.60 -2.80 -5.00
C ILE A 54 4.22 -1.97 -6.25
N GLU A 55 3.16 -2.36 -6.95
CA GLU A 55 2.74 -1.67 -8.18
C GLU A 55 2.08 -0.31 -7.90
N ALA A 56 1.30 -0.20 -6.83
CA ALA A 56 0.71 1.06 -6.40
C ALA A 56 1.81 2.09 -6.04
N GLU A 57 2.85 1.64 -5.36
CA GLU A 57 4.02 2.46 -5.04
C GLU A 57 4.76 2.92 -6.30
N ARG A 58 5.03 1.98 -7.22
CA ARG A 58 5.76 2.23 -8.46
C ARG A 58 5.01 3.16 -9.41
N ARG A 59 3.72 2.94 -9.63
CA ARG A 59 2.87 3.62 -10.62
C ARG A 59 2.03 4.74 -10.02
N GLY A 60 1.41 4.45 -8.87
CA GLY A 60 0.40 5.30 -8.25
C GLY A 60 0.98 6.42 -7.41
N PHE A 61 1.98 6.14 -6.60
CA PHE A 61 2.52 7.07 -5.60
C PHE A 61 3.88 7.63 -6.00
N ALA A 62 4.96 6.91 -5.79
CA ALA A 62 6.31 7.40 -6.10
C ALA A 62 6.47 7.76 -7.59
N GLY A 63 5.87 7.00 -8.49
CA GLY A 63 5.91 7.29 -9.92
C GLY A 63 5.26 8.63 -10.26
N ARG A 64 4.05 8.89 -9.74
CA ARG A 64 3.36 10.17 -9.95
C ARG A 64 4.10 11.33 -9.29
N ILE A 65 4.60 11.14 -8.07
CA ILE A 65 5.37 12.20 -7.37
C ILE A 65 6.61 12.58 -8.19
N ARG A 66 7.43 11.62 -8.64
CA ARG A 66 8.58 11.91 -9.50
C ARG A 66 8.16 12.70 -10.74
N PHE A 67 7.12 12.23 -11.41
CA PHE A 67 6.61 12.89 -12.61
C PHE A 67 6.20 14.34 -12.33
N LEU A 68 5.50 14.62 -11.22
CA LEU A 68 5.11 15.97 -10.83
C LEU A 68 6.29 16.86 -10.41
N LEU A 69 7.35 16.27 -9.85
CA LEU A 69 8.56 17.02 -9.50
C LEU A 69 9.41 17.38 -10.72
N GLU A 70 9.33 16.61 -11.80
CA GLU A 70 10.08 16.80 -13.03
C GLU A 70 9.35 17.69 -14.07
N HIS A 71 8.05 17.93 -13.89
CA HIS A 71 7.23 18.67 -14.85
C HIS A 71 6.53 19.85 -14.19
N ASP A 72 6.52 20.99 -14.89
CA ASP A 72 5.75 22.17 -14.54
C ASP A 72 4.36 22.15 -15.24
N ASP A 73 3.53 23.15 -15.02
CA ASP A 73 2.25 23.40 -15.74
C ASP A 73 1.14 22.34 -15.58
N SER A 74 1.08 21.66 -14.43
CA SER A 74 0.00 20.73 -14.13
C SER A 74 -0.20 19.63 -15.21
N PRO A 75 0.80 18.74 -15.40
CA PRO A 75 0.78 17.74 -16.44
C PRO A 75 -0.35 16.72 -16.25
N ALA A 76 -0.76 16.06 -17.34
CA ALA A 76 -1.73 14.96 -17.30
C ALA A 76 -1.12 13.73 -16.66
N LEU A 77 -1.78 13.22 -15.62
CA LEU A 77 -1.42 11.96 -14.96
C LEU A 77 -2.12 10.78 -15.64
N THR A 78 -1.49 9.60 -15.57
CA THR A 78 -2.09 8.37 -16.10
C THR A 78 -2.79 7.57 -15.01
N SER A 79 -3.91 6.97 -15.36
CA SER A 79 -4.50 5.88 -14.58
C SER A 79 -3.91 4.52 -15.02
N TRP A 80 -4.06 3.51 -14.18
CA TRP A 80 -3.68 2.14 -14.51
C TRP A 80 -4.75 1.16 -14.00
N ASP A 81 -4.89 0.06 -14.70
CA ASP A 81 -5.81 -1.01 -14.32
C ASP A 81 -5.13 -1.92 -13.30
N GLN A 82 -5.45 -1.70 -12.04
CA GLN A 82 -4.86 -2.47 -10.93
C GLN A 82 -5.27 -3.94 -10.96
N VAL A 83 -6.45 -4.27 -11.47
CA VAL A 83 -6.92 -5.67 -11.57
C VAL A 83 -6.13 -6.40 -12.65
N ALA A 84 -6.01 -5.80 -13.85
CA ALA A 84 -5.24 -6.38 -14.93
C ALA A 84 -3.76 -6.55 -14.55
N VAL A 85 -3.17 -5.60 -13.83
CA VAL A 85 -1.79 -5.68 -13.36
C VAL A 85 -1.62 -6.79 -12.32
N ALA A 86 -2.52 -6.90 -11.33
CA ALA A 86 -2.47 -7.96 -10.32
C ALA A 86 -2.60 -9.35 -10.96
N GLN A 87 -3.50 -9.51 -11.94
CA GLN A 87 -3.64 -10.76 -12.70
C GLN A 87 -2.38 -11.10 -13.50
N ALA A 88 -1.76 -10.10 -14.14
CA ALA A 88 -0.54 -10.32 -14.91
C ALA A 88 0.67 -10.67 -14.03
N ARG A 89 0.72 -10.18 -12.79
CA ARG A 89 1.77 -10.52 -11.82
C ARG A 89 1.66 -11.96 -11.32
N GLY A 90 0.46 -12.44 -11.03
CA GLY A 90 0.23 -13.79 -10.54
C GLY A 90 0.90 -14.07 -9.18
N ASP A 91 0.96 -13.08 -8.31
CA ASP A 91 1.75 -13.08 -7.07
C ASP A 91 1.37 -14.19 -6.07
N CYS A 92 0.14 -14.72 -6.12
CA CYS A 92 -0.28 -15.84 -5.27
C CYS A 92 0.62 -17.07 -5.41
N THR A 93 1.19 -17.29 -6.60
CA THR A 93 2.10 -18.42 -6.88
C THR A 93 3.58 -18.05 -6.71
N ALA A 94 3.91 -16.80 -6.47
CA ALA A 94 5.27 -16.34 -6.27
C ALA A 94 5.82 -16.74 -4.88
N ASP A 95 7.13 -16.74 -4.75
CA ASP A 95 7.79 -16.90 -3.44
C ASP A 95 7.61 -15.65 -2.59
N ALA A 96 7.10 -15.81 -1.36
CA ALA A 96 6.80 -14.71 -0.46
C ALA A 96 8.06 -13.89 -0.06
N THR A 97 9.21 -14.56 0.07
CA THR A 97 10.48 -13.90 0.41
C THR A 97 10.96 -13.03 -0.74
N THR A 98 10.79 -13.50 -1.97
CA THR A 98 11.12 -12.72 -3.19
C THR A 98 10.23 -11.49 -3.31
N LEU A 99 8.91 -11.62 -3.12
CA LEU A 99 7.98 -10.49 -3.13
C LEU A 99 8.30 -9.48 -2.03
N LEU A 100 8.61 -9.96 -0.84
CA LEU A 100 8.97 -9.11 0.29
C LEU A 100 10.29 -8.36 0.03
N GLY A 101 11.25 -9.01 -0.62
CA GLY A 101 12.50 -8.37 -1.08
C GLY A 101 12.22 -7.23 -2.06
N GLU A 102 11.39 -7.47 -3.08
CA GLU A 102 10.96 -6.45 -4.05
C GLU A 102 10.27 -5.27 -3.36
N PHE A 103 9.35 -5.55 -2.43
CA PHE A 103 8.65 -4.53 -1.67
C PHE A 103 9.60 -3.66 -0.84
N ARG A 104 10.52 -4.27 -0.09
CA ARG A 104 11.49 -3.55 0.74
C ARG A 104 12.42 -2.65 -0.08
N GLU A 105 12.91 -3.14 -1.22
CA GLU A 105 13.76 -2.35 -2.11
C GLU A 105 13.01 -1.15 -2.70
N GLN A 106 11.80 -1.37 -3.19
CA GLN A 106 10.93 -0.31 -3.70
C GLN A 106 10.64 0.73 -2.61
N ARG A 107 10.26 0.28 -1.40
CA ARG A 107 9.96 1.14 -0.26
C ARG A 107 11.16 1.97 0.19
N ALA A 108 12.35 1.41 0.24
CA ALA A 108 13.56 2.14 0.60
C ALA A 108 13.83 3.30 -0.39
N THR A 109 13.68 3.02 -1.68
CA THR A 109 13.82 4.03 -2.75
C THR A 109 12.76 5.14 -2.62
N SER A 110 11.53 4.77 -2.34
CA SER A 110 10.43 5.72 -2.21
C SER A 110 10.54 6.58 -0.97
N VAL A 111 10.92 6.00 0.15
CA VAL A 111 11.16 6.72 1.41
C VAL A 111 12.28 7.75 1.25
N ALA A 112 13.34 7.42 0.51
CA ALA A 112 14.41 8.37 0.19
C ALA A 112 13.90 9.55 -0.66
N LEU A 113 13.09 9.28 -1.68
CA LEU A 113 12.42 10.31 -2.48
C LEU A 113 11.56 11.23 -1.62
N ILE A 114 10.68 10.66 -0.78
CA ILE A 114 9.75 11.44 0.04
C ILE A 114 10.49 12.31 1.06
N ALA A 115 11.57 11.79 1.65
CA ALA A 115 12.39 12.55 2.60
C ALA A 115 13.08 13.77 1.97
N SER A 116 13.23 13.80 0.64
CA SER A 116 13.83 14.92 -0.10
C SER A 116 12.81 15.98 -0.55
N ILE A 117 11.50 15.74 -0.39
CA ILE A 117 10.43 16.66 -0.80
C ILE A 117 10.45 17.91 0.09
N LEU A 118 10.53 19.06 -0.55
CA LEU A 118 10.48 20.37 0.12
C LEU A 118 9.03 20.81 0.37
N PRO A 119 8.78 21.71 1.33
CA PRO A 119 7.43 22.20 1.59
C PRO A 119 6.72 22.78 0.36
N ASP A 120 7.44 23.48 -0.52
CA ASP A 120 6.89 24.08 -1.73
C ASP A 120 6.49 23.03 -2.77
N ASP A 121 7.15 21.86 -2.79
CA ASP A 121 6.82 20.76 -3.69
C ASP A 121 5.46 20.15 -3.38
N LEU A 122 4.96 20.25 -2.15
CA LEU A 122 3.66 19.69 -1.76
C LEU A 122 2.49 20.29 -2.56
N ALA A 123 2.65 21.51 -3.08
CA ALA A 123 1.64 22.20 -3.89
C ALA A 123 1.73 21.86 -5.40
N ARG A 124 2.81 21.19 -5.85
CA ARG A 124 2.93 20.74 -7.25
C ARG A 124 1.81 19.76 -7.55
N ARG A 125 1.27 19.81 -8.76
CA ARG A 125 0.00 19.15 -9.11
C ARG A 125 -0.03 18.66 -10.55
N GLY A 126 -0.95 17.76 -10.81
CA GLY A 126 -1.30 17.27 -12.15
C GLY A 126 -2.80 16.96 -12.26
N GLU A 127 -3.25 16.68 -13.46
CA GLU A 127 -4.65 16.35 -13.76
C GLU A 127 -4.79 14.83 -13.94
N HIS A 128 -5.47 14.19 -13.00
CA HIS A 128 -5.75 12.75 -13.09
C HIS A 128 -7.11 12.49 -13.74
N PRO A 129 -7.21 11.56 -14.70
CA PRO A 129 -8.42 11.40 -15.52
C PRO A 129 -9.68 11.02 -14.72
N GLN A 130 -9.54 10.42 -13.55
CA GLN A 130 -10.67 9.95 -12.73
C GLN A 130 -11.01 10.89 -11.57
N VAL A 131 -10.01 11.55 -10.96
CA VAL A 131 -10.22 12.35 -9.75
C VAL A 131 -9.95 13.84 -9.94
N GLY A 132 -9.55 14.25 -11.14
CA GLY A 132 -9.22 15.65 -11.45
C GLY A 132 -7.88 16.07 -10.87
N ARG A 133 -7.78 17.33 -10.44
CA ARG A 133 -6.56 17.89 -9.90
C ARG A 133 -6.08 17.11 -8.66
N LEU A 134 -4.81 16.75 -8.66
CA LEU A 134 -4.17 15.98 -7.60
C LEU A 134 -2.80 16.59 -7.29
N THR A 135 -2.56 16.97 -6.04
CA THR A 135 -1.30 17.54 -5.56
C THR A 135 -0.36 16.46 -4.98
N VAL A 136 0.92 16.77 -4.90
CA VAL A 136 1.90 15.91 -4.21
C VAL A 136 1.49 15.66 -2.76
N GLY A 137 1.02 16.70 -2.05
CA GLY A 137 0.55 16.55 -0.66
C GLY A 137 -0.63 15.60 -0.52
N GLU A 138 -1.60 15.64 -1.45
CA GLU A 138 -2.74 14.72 -1.48
C GLU A 138 -2.30 13.28 -1.79
N ILE A 139 -1.36 13.09 -2.74
CA ILE A 139 -0.78 11.78 -3.03
C ILE A 139 -0.07 11.18 -1.81
N LEU A 140 0.68 11.99 -1.07
CA LEU A 140 1.36 11.55 0.15
C LEU A 140 0.37 11.12 1.25
N ALA A 141 -0.70 11.88 1.45
CA ALA A 141 -1.74 11.56 2.42
C ALA A 141 -2.50 10.27 2.05
N GLU A 142 -2.86 10.15 0.76
CA GLU A 142 -3.48 8.94 0.20
C GLU A 142 -2.57 7.71 0.40
N TRP A 143 -1.26 7.84 0.16
CA TRP A 143 -0.33 6.72 0.31
C TRP A 143 -0.31 6.17 1.73
N VAL A 144 -0.26 7.06 2.74
CA VAL A 144 -0.34 6.64 4.15
C VAL A 144 -1.65 5.91 4.44
N HIS A 145 -2.78 6.42 3.93
CA HIS A 145 -4.09 5.79 4.08
C HIS A 145 -4.16 4.43 3.37
N HIS A 146 -3.66 4.34 2.16
CA HIS A 146 -3.63 3.14 1.32
C HIS A 146 -2.82 2.00 1.97
N ASP A 147 -1.62 2.28 2.46
CA ASP A 147 -0.81 1.31 3.20
C ASP A 147 -1.55 0.73 4.40
N ARG A 148 -2.20 1.59 5.19
CA ARG A 148 -2.98 1.15 6.37
C ARG A 148 -4.18 0.30 5.98
N ASN A 149 -4.83 0.59 4.86
CA ASN A 149 -5.93 -0.22 4.35
C ASN A 149 -5.46 -1.63 3.97
N HIS A 150 -4.33 -1.75 3.26
CA HIS A 150 -3.82 -3.05 2.85
C HIS A 150 -3.20 -3.84 4.01
N LEU A 151 -2.53 -3.19 4.95
CA LEU A 151 -2.11 -3.85 6.20
C LEU A 151 -3.33 -4.41 6.95
N LYS A 152 -4.39 -3.60 7.12
CA LYS A 152 -5.64 -4.07 7.72
C LYS A 152 -6.24 -5.25 6.94
N GLN A 153 -6.21 -5.22 5.62
CA GLN A 153 -6.69 -6.32 4.78
C GLN A 153 -5.88 -7.60 5.03
N MET A 154 -4.55 -7.53 5.08
CA MET A 154 -3.68 -8.67 5.40
C MET A 154 -3.99 -9.25 6.79
N LEU A 155 -4.13 -8.39 7.81
CA LEU A 155 -4.51 -8.81 9.17
C LEU A 155 -5.90 -9.46 9.20
N THR A 156 -6.85 -8.93 8.43
CA THR A 156 -8.19 -9.51 8.30
C THR A 156 -8.15 -10.89 7.65
N ASN A 157 -7.27 -11.12 6.66
CA ASN A 157 -7.08 -12.44 6.07
C ASN A 157 -6.57 -13.45 7.10
N VAL A 158 -5.60 -13.06 7.92
CA VAL A 158 -5.08 -13.90 9.03
C VAL A 158 -6.18 -14.20 10.04
N GLN A 159 -6.97 -13.20 10.43
CA GLN A 159 -8.10 -13.39 11.33
C GLN A 159 -9.14 -14.38 10.76
N ALA A 160 -9.50 -14.22 9.49
CA ALA A 160 -10.46 -15.10 8.82
C ALA A 160 -9.93 -16.54 8.73
N PHE A 161 -8.65 -16.73 8.41
CA PHE A 161 -8.01 -18.03 8.41
C PHE A 161 -8.05 -18.69 9.80
N ALA A 162 -7.68 -17.96 10.85
CA ALA A 162 -7.70 -18.43 12.22
C ALA A 162 -9.11 -18.76 12.70
N TRP A 163 -10.11 -17.99 12.27
CA TRP A 163 -11.52 -18.19 12.63
C TRP A 163 -11.99 -19.61 12.38
N HIS A 164 -11.64 -20.18 11.22
CA HIS A 164 -12.03 -21.53 10.85
C HIS A 164 -11.43 -22.62 11.78
N GLN A 165 -10.39 -22.31 12.53
CA GLN A 165 -9.70 -23.21 13.43
C GLN A 165 -10.11 -23.06 14.90
N MET A 166 -10.88 -22.02 15.24
CA MET A 166 -11.22 -21.68 16.63
C MET A 166 -12.21 -22.65 17.29
N GLY A 167 -13.00 -23.38 16.50
CA GLY A 167 -13.98 -24.31 17.07
C GLY A 167 -14.91 -23.63 18.10
N ASN A 168 -15.02 -24.19 19.31
CA ASN A 168 -15.85 -23.62 20.37
C ASN A 168 -15.36 -22.22 20.87
N ALA A 169 -14.09 -21.86 20.66
CA ALA A 169 -13.57 -20.57 21.06
C ALA A 169 -14.17 -19.40 20.27
N GLN A 170 -14.79 -19.66 19.11
CA GLN A 170 -15.57 -18.64 18.36
C GLN A 170 -16.61 -17.94 19.24
N LYS A 171 -17.16 -18.64 20.23
CA LYS A 171 -18.17 -18.11 21.15
C LYS A 171 -17.68 -16.90 21.97
N PHE A 172 -16.36 -16.78 22.20
CA PHE A 172 -15.79 -15.61 22.90
C PHE A 172 -15.78 -14.34 22.05
N SER A 173 -15.84 -14.49 20.74
CA SER A 173 -15.77 -13.38 19.79
C SER A 173 -17.14 -13.01 19.18
N LEU A 174 -18.21 -13.73 19.52
CA LEU A 174 -19.57 -13.39 19.09
C LEU A 174 -20.14 -12.28 19.99
N PRO A 175 -20.89 -11.32 19.43
CA PRO A 175 -21.60 -10.34 20.25
C PRO A 175 -22.61 -11.05 21.18
N HIS A 176 -22.65 -10.60 22.43
CA HIS A 176 -23.61 -11.06 23.45
C HIS A 176 -24.93 -10.35 23.32
#